data_794b0a6b038004f49d6684fa96cbcd28
#
_entry.id   794b0a6b038004f49d6684fa96cbcd28
#
_cell.length_a   1.000
_cell.length_b   1.000
_cell.length_c   1.000
_cell.angle_alpha   90.00
_cell.angle_beta   90.00
_cell.angle_gamma   90.00
#
_symmetry.space_group_name_H-M   'P 1'
#
loop_
_entity.id
_entity.type
_entity.pdbx_description
1 polymer ?
#
loop_
_entity_poly.entity_id
_entity_poly.type
_entity_poly.pdbx_seq_one_letter_code
_entity_poly.pdbx_strand_id
1 'polypeptide(L)'
;MNDIVSVTNLQVTFPARHDNPEVTAVAGIDFHIAAGECLALVGESGSGKSVTGRSLLGLVGSDARVSADKFTIDGDDVSRYGDKQFKALRGRKIGLVLQDALVSLDPLRTVGREVIEPMSIHRTHPRHERVDAAVELLSGVGIPDAASRMSSSPHELSGGLRQRALIASALAARPKVLIADEPTTALDVTVQARILTLLDRLRQEGTALLLISHDLAVVAALADRIAVMQHGRIVEQGPSRQILTAPAHPYTRTLLAASPSSHTRGRRLTGSGAFTREDLSAEPVLSVSGVSKIFHGRRGETRTAVDDVSLTLRRGEVVGIVGESGSGKTTVSRIALGLLVPDSGKVSLDGTLWNSSSGAVREKDRRPHRRRIQPISQDPLGSFDPRFDVARLISRALTESGVDGDHRGRTVELLEQVGLETAHLSRYPRQLSGGQRQRVAIARALATDPEILICDEPVSALDVSIQAQVLDLLLELRSTRKLALLFISHDLGVISHISDHVHVMKDGRIVESGSADDIFARPTHPYTRELLDSIPSLEAVAR
;
A
#
# COMPACT_ATOMS: atom_id res chain seq x y z
N MET A 1 -0.28 -36.17 3.70
CA MET A 1 0.63 -35.07 3.25
C MET A 1 1.63 -34.80 4.36
N ASN A 2 2.91 -34.65 4.05
CA ASN A 2 3.88 -34.31 5.12
C ASN A 2 3.87 -32.80 5.31
N ASP A 3 3.43 -32.36 6.51
CA ASP A 3 3.49 -30.96 6.89
C ASP A 3 4.95 -30.52 7.00
N ILE A 4 5.33 -29.47 6.27
CA ILE A 4 6.64 -28.84 6.36
C ILE A 4 6.71 -27.91 7.57
N VAL A 5 5.60 -27.22 7.87
CA VAL A 5 5.44 -26.42 9.09
C VAL A 5 4.24 -26.95 9.84
N SER A 6 4.38 -27.20 11.16
CA SER A 6 3.26 -27.56 12.03
C SER A 6 3.41 -26.86 13.36
N VAL A 7 2.40 -26.09 13.72
CA VAL A 7 2.36 -25.25 14.92
C VAL A 7 1.05 -25.48 15.64
N THR A 8 1.14 -25.72 16.96
CA THR A 8 -0.03 -25.89 17.84
C THR A 8 0.14 -24.99 19.05
N ASN A 9 -0.90 -24.24 19.39
CA ASN A 9 -0.98 -23.33 20.52
C ASN A 9 0.17 -22.33 20.59
N LEU A 10 0.51 -21.71 19.46
CA LEU A 10 1.55 -20.68 19.43
C LEU A 10 1.09 -19.44 20.18
N GLN A 11 1.88 -19.04 21.16
CA GLN A 11 1.67 -17.79 21.90
C GLN A 11 2.91 -16.91 21.81
N VAL A 12 2.70 -15.62 21.61
CA VAL A 12 3.77 -14.61 21.61
C VAL A 12 3.33 -13.42 22.45
N THR A 13 4.07 -13.18 23.54
CA THR A 13 3.76 -12.12 24.50
C THR A 13 4.97 -11.20 24.66
N PHE A 14 4.73 -9.90 24.57
CA PHE A 14 5.69 -8.84 24.88
C PHE A 14 5.46 -8.38 26.31
N PRO A 15 6.46 -8.47 27.21
CA PRO A 15 6.30 -8.08 28.60
C PRO A 15 6.07 -6.56 28.74
N ALA A 16 5.45 -6.18 29.83
CA ALA A 16 5.28 -4.77 30.19
C ALA A 16 6.64 -4.05 30.26
N ARG A 17 6.71 -2.83 29.71
CA ARG A 17 7.89 -1.96 29.79
C ARG A 17 7.45 -0.55 30.15
N HIS A 18 8.02 0.02 31.24
CA HIS A 18 7.71 1.38 31.71
C HIS A 18 6.20 1.68 31.68
N ASP A 19 5.74 2.48 30.74
CA ASP A 19 4.34 2.90 30.61
C ASP A 19 3.51 2.01 29.66
N ASN A 20 4.12 0.96 29.04
CA ASN A 20 3.42 0.06 28.15
C ASN A 20 3.01 -1.23 28.87
N PRO A 21 1.72 -1.60 28.89
CA PRO A 21 1.25 -2.86 29.48
C PRO A 21 1.80 -4.08 28.70
N GLU A 22 1.71 -5.24 29.33
CA GLU A 22 1.97 -6.52 28.64
C GLU A 22 1.01 -6.69 27.47
N VAL A 23 1.52 -7.10 26.32
CA VAL A 23 0.75 -7.32 25.09
C VAL A 23 0.93 -8.73 24.58
N THR A 24 -0.15 -9.51 24.53
CA THR A 24 -0.19 -10.81 23.87
C THR A 24 -0.53 -10.59 22.39
N ALA A 25 0.47 -10.61 21.53
CA ALA A 25 0.32 -10.37 20.10
C ALA A 25 -0.19 -11.61 19.34
N VAL A 26 0.11 -12.83 19.85
CA VAL A 26 -0.42 -14.09 19.33
C VAL A 26 -0.91 -14.89 20.53
N ALA A 27 -2.16 -15.33 20.50
CA ALA A 27 -2.89 -15.83 21.67
C ALA A 27 -3.41 -17.27 21.48
N GLY A 28 -2.49 -18.21 21.19
CA GLY A 28 -2.82 -19.63 21.01
C GLY A 28 -3.40 -19.91 19.63
N ILE A 29 -2.56 -19.95 18.60
CA ILE A 29 -2.98 -20.27 17.23
C ILE A 29 -2.44 -21.61 16.77
N ASP A 30 -3.23 -22.29 15.95
CA ASP A 30 -2.91 -23.58 15.34
C ASP A 30 -2.91 -23.44 13.82
N PHE A 31 -1.85 -23.89 13.17
CA PHE A 31 -1.80 -23.98 11.71
C PHE A 31 -0.73 -24.95 11.23
N HIS A 32 -0.87 -25.43 10.02
CA HIS A 32 0.11 -26.24 9.33
C HIS A 32 0.23 -25.83 7.87
N ILE A 33 1.34 -26.11 7.25
CA ILE A 33 1.62 -25.86 5.82
C ILE A 33 2.29 -27.10 5.25
N ALA A 34 1.69 -27.67 4.20
CA ALA A 34 2.26 -28.79 3.47
C ALA A 34 3.28 -28.31 2.42
N ALA A 35 4.09 -29.24 1.89
CA ALA A 35 4.96 -28.93 0.76
C ALA A 35 4.14 -28.52 -0.46
N GLY A 36 4.51 -27.41 -1.11
CA GLY A 36 3.79 -26.88 -2.26
C GLY A 36 2.43 -26.24 -1.93
N GLU A 37 2.13 -26.02 -0.66
CA GLU A 37 0.91 -25.33 -0.21
C GLU A 37 1.19 -23.86 0.09
N CYS A 38 0.25 -22.98 -0.23
CA CYS A 38 0.22 -21.59 0.20
C CYS A 38 -0.86 -21.38 1.26
N LEU A 39 -0.45 -21.13 2.51
CA LEU A 39 -1.33 -20.66 3.57
C LEU A 39 -1.24 -19.14 3.65
N ALA A 40 -2.38 -18.44 3.49
CA ALA A 40 -2.45 -17.01 3.70
C ALA A 40 -2.93 -16.66 5.11
N LEU A 41 -2.22 -15.73 5.77
CA LEU A 41 -2.68 -15.05 6.99
C LEU A 41 -3.25 -13.70 6.61
N VAL A 42 -4.54 -13.46 6.88
CA VAL A 42 -5.24 -12.21 6.59
C VAL A 42 -5.83 -11.62 7.87
N GLY A 43 -6.08 -10.31 7.88
CA GLY A 43 -6.66 -9.58 9.01
C GLY A 43 -6.13 -8.16 9.11
N GLU A 44 -6.66 -7.36 10.03
CA GLU A 44 -6.25 -5.97 10.25
C GLU A 44 -4.82 -5.83 10.76
N SER A 45 -4.28 -4.60 10.65
CA SER A 45 -3.00 -4.24 11.26
C SER A 45 -3.04 -4.49 12.78
N GLY A 46 -1.97 -5.07 13.34
CA GLY A 46 -1.94 -5.43 14.75
C GLY A 46 -2.64 -6.74 15.11
N SER A 47 -3.23 -7.49 14.18
CA SER A 47 -3.85 -8.80 14.46
C SER A 47 -2.87 -9.94 14.77
N GLY A 48 -1.55 -9.71 14.65
CA GLY A 48 -0.51 -10.69 14.96
C GLY A 48 0.14 -11.40 13.77
N LYS A 49 -0.26 -11.13 12.52
CA LYS A 49 0.23 -11.81 11.31
C LYS A 49 1.75 -11.79 11.16
N SER A 50 2.35 -10.61 11.10
CA SER A 50 3.81 -10.46 10.95
C SER A 50 4.58 -10.99 12.16
N VAL A 51 4.00 -10.91 13.37
CA VAL A 51 4.57 -11.52 14.57
C VAL A 51 4.58 -13.04 14.44
N THR A 52 3.50 -13.65 13.92
CA THR A 52 3.43 -15.08 13.62
C THR A 52 4.52 -15.48 12.62
N GLY A 53 4.66 -14.79 11.49
CA GLY A 53 5.72 -15.07 10.51
C GLY A 53 7.12 -14.93 11.09
N ARG A 54 7.39 -13.88 11.87
CA ARG A 54 8.69 -13.67 12.53
C ARG A 54 8.99 -14.70 13.62
N SER A 55 7.98 -15.25 14.29
CA SER A 55 8.17 -16.29 15.30
C SER A 55 8.71 -17.58 14.71
N LEU A 56 8.34 -17.94 13.46
CA LEU A 56 8.90 -19.10 12.74
C LEU A 56 10.41 -18.98 12.50
N LEU A 57 10.94 -17.78 12.57
CA LEU A 57 12.35 -17.46 12.37
C LEU A 57 13.08 -17.11 13.67
N GLY A 58 12.38 -17.06 14.82
CA GLY A 58 12.94 -16.54 16.07
C GLY A 58 13.35 -15.07 15.98
N LEU A 59 12.58 -14.24 15.22
CA LEU A 59 12.85 -12.81 14.98
C LEU A 59 11.84 -11.88 15.65
N VAL A 60 11.23 -12.29 16.75
CA VAL A 60 10.24 -11.49 17.49
C VAL A 60 10.85 -10.51 18.51
N GLY A 61 12.17 -10.49 18.63
CA GLY A 61 12.89 -9.66 19.61
C GLY A 61 13.28 -10.44 20.88
N SER A 62 14.35 -9.96 21.54
CA SER A 62 14.96 -10.66 22.71
C SER A 62 14.05 -10.73 23.93
N ASP A 63 13.08 -9.81 24.03
CA ASP A 63 12.22 -9.71 25.21
C ASP A 63 10.88 -10.40 25.03
N ALA A 64 10.53 -10.79 23.81
CA ALA A 64 9.31 -11.54 23.55
C ALA A 64 9.41 -12.97 24.11
N ARG A 65 8.32 -13.41 24.75
CA ARG A 65 8.15 -14.80 25.17
C ARG A 65 7.38 -15.53 24.09
N VAL A 66 8.01 -16.58 23.52
CA VAL A 66 7.38 -17.45 22.52
C VAL A 66 7.21 -18.83 23.15
N SER A 67 5.99 -19.37 23.10
CA SER A 67 5.68 -20.75 23.52
C SER A 67 4.72 -21.41 22.53
N ALA A 68 4.85 -22.72 22.40
CA ALA A 68 3.93 -23.55 21.62
C ALA A 68 3.93 -24.98 22.16
N ASP A 69 2.82 -25.69 22.02
CA ASP A 69 2.74 -27.11 22.40
C ASP A 69 3.43 -28.00 21.37
N LYS A 70 3.35 -27.61 20.09
CA LYS A 70 4.08 -28.21 18.98
C LYS A 70 4.62 -27.11 18.08
N PHE A 71 5.88 -27.23 17.69
CA PHE A 71 6.50 -26.30 16.78
C PHE A 71 7.57 -27.00 15.93
N THR A 72 7.18 -27.48 14.77
CA THR A 72 8.07 -28.23 13.89
C THR A 72 8.23 -27.55 12.53
N ILE A 73 9.44 -27.55 11.99
CA ILE A 73 9.80 -27.00 10.70
C ILE A 73 10.73 -27.97 9.97
N ASP A 74 10.27 -28.47 8.80
CA ASP A 74 10.99 -29.47 8.00
C ASP A 74 11.50 -30.66 8.85
N GLY A 75 10.62 -31.16 9.72
CA GLY A 75 10.86 -32.28 10.61
C GLY A 75 11.63 -31.97 11.91
N ASP A 76 12.23 -30.78 12.05
CA ASP A 76 12.92 -30.37 13.28
C ASP A 76 11.91 -29.77 14.28
N ASP A 77 11.97 -30.21 15.54
CA ASP A 77 11.29 -29.51 16.65
C ASP A 77 12.09 -28.26 17.03
N VAL A 78 11.50 -27.09 16.75
CA VAL A 78 12.14 -25.79 17.00
C VAL A 78 11.63 -25.10 18.27
N SER A 79 10.75 -25.75 19.05
CA SER A 79 10.11 -25.18 20.25
C SER A 79 11.10 -24.67 21.30
N ARG A 80 12.31 -25.24 21.33
CA ARG A 80 13.37 -24.91 22.28
C ARG A 80 14.62 -24.31 21.60
N TYR A 81 14.53 -23.89 20.34
CA TYR A 81 15.66 -23.33 19.63
C TYR A 81 16.06 -21.97 20.20
N GLY A 82 17.36 -21.79 20.44
CA GLY A 82 17.96 -20.49 20.69
C GLY A 82 18.42 -19.83 19.38
N ASP A 83 18.91 -18.60 19.47
CA ASP A 83 19.32 -17.81 18.30
C ASP A 83 20.35 -18.53 17.41
N LYS A 84 21.28 -19.29 17.99
CA LYS A 84 22.29 -20.06 17.23
C LYS A 84 21.65 -21.10 16.32
N GLN A 85 20.64 -21.83 16.80
CA GLN A 85 19.93 -22.84 16.02
C GLN A 85 19.05 -22.18 14.95
N PHE A 86 18.34 -21.10 15.30
CA PHE A 86 17.57 -20.33 14.32
C PHE A 86 18.46 -19.72 13.22
N LYS A 87 19.69 -19.26 13.53
CA LYS A 87 20.64 -18.79 12.49
C LYS A 87 20.99 -19.86 11.46
N ALA A 88 21.09 -21.12 11.87
CA ALA A 88 21.36 -22.23 10.94
C ALA A 88 20.13 -22.57 10.07
N LEU A 89 18.92 -22.25 10.54
CA LEU A 89 17.67 -22.53 9.87
C LEU A 89 17.27 -21.41 8.88
N ARG A 90 17.54 -20.15 9.28
CA ARG A 90 17.27 -18.95 8.45
C ARG A 90 18.05 -19.04 7.13
N GLY A 91 17.39 -18.77 6.02
CA GLY A 91 17.92 -18.85 4.65
C GLY A 91 17.95 -20.27 4.09
N ARG A 92 18.38 -21.28 4.86
CA ARG A 92 18.52 -22.65 4.39
C ARG A 92 17.22 -23.44 4.36
N LYS A 93 16.41 -23.34 5.43
CA LYS A 93 15.10 -23.99 5.53
C LYS A 93 13.96 -23.02 5.35
N ILE A 94 14.12 -21.79 5.87
CA ILE A 94 13.10 -20.74 5.78
C ILE A 94 13.71 -19.47 5.19
N GLY A 95 13.16 -19.00 4.08
CA GLY A 95 13.40 -17.67 3.52
C GLY A 95 12.36 -16.67 4.05
N LEU A 96 12.72 -15.40 4.16
CA LEU A 96 11.84 -14.31 4.56
C LEU A 96 11.93 -13.17 3.54
N VAL A 97 10.78 -12.78 3.01
CA VAL A 97 10.59 -11.55 2.25
C VAL A 97 9.86 -10.57 3.16
N LEU A 98 10.50 -9.46 3.51
CA LEU A 98 9.95 -8.42 4.37
C LEU A 98 9.14 -7.41 3.56
N GLN A 99 8.21 -6.73 4.21
CA GLN A 99 7.31 -5.74 3.65
C GLN A 99 8.06 -4.56 2.99
N ASP A 100 9.11 -4.04 3.62
CA ASP A 100 9.85 -2.88 3.13
C ASP A 100 11.25 -3.27 2.64
N ALA A 101 11.40 -3.36 1.33
CA ALA A 101 12.68 -3.67 0.69
C ALA A 101 13.73 -2.56 0.87
N LEU A 102 13.32 -1.30 1.11
CA LEU A 102 14.26 -0.18 1.29
C LEU A 102 15.03 -0.31 2.61
N VAL A 103 14.34 -0.76 3.66
CA VAL A 103 14.94 -0.97 4.99
C VAL A 103 15.61 -2.33 5.11
N SER A 104 15.20 -3.30 4.27
CA SER A 104 15.65 -4.70 4.35
C SER A 104 16.95 -4.97 3.61
N LEU A 105 17.22 -4.24 2.52
CA LEU A 105 18.49 -4.32 1.80
C LEU A 105 19.51 -3.35 2.42
N ASP A 106 20.76 -3.80 2.61
CA ASP A 106 21.82 -2.93 3.13
C ASP A 106 22.17 -1.84 2.09
N PRO A 107 21.95 -0.54 2.40
CA PRO A 107 22.21 0.53 1.44
C PRO A 107 23.68 0.70 1.06
N LEU A 108 24.60 0.12 1.83
CA LEU A 108 26.05 0.17 1.58
C LEU A 108 26.57 -1.00 0.74
N ARG A 109 25.69 -1.96 0.41
CA ARG A 109 26.03 -3.14 -0.37
C ARG A 109 25.45 -3.07 -1.78
N THR A 110 26.08 -3.78 -2.69
CA THR A 110 25.51 -3.98 -4.02
C THR A 110 24.49 -5.12 -3.99
N VAL A 111 23.52 -5.06 -4.89
CA VAL A 111 22.45 -6.07 -5.05
C VAL A 111 23.05 -7.47 -5.24
N GLY A 112 24.10 -7.58 -6.04
CA GLY A 112 24.78 -8.87 -6.23
C GLY A 112 25.37 -9.45 -4.94
N ARG A 113 25.90 -8.60 -4.05
CA ARG A 113 26.41 -9.08 -2.74
C ARG A 113 25.29 -9.56 -1.84
N GLU A 114 24.15 -8.86 -1.83
CA GLU A 114 22.96 -9.26 -1.06
C GLU A 114 22.44 -10.64 -1.48
N VAL A 115 22.42 -10.93 -2.79
CA VAL A 115 21.97 -12.23 -3.30
C VAL A 115 23.02 -13.33 -3.11
N ILE A 116 24.31 -13.02 -3.22
CA ILE A 116 25.40 -14.01 -3.04
C ILE A 116 25.62 -14.39 -1.57
N GLU A 117 25.33 -13.49 -0.63
CA GLU A 117 25.62 -13.72 0.80
C GLU A 117 24.94 -14.98 1.34
N PRO A 118 23.61 -15.22 1.17
CA PRO A 118 22.98 -16.46 1.63
C PRO A 118 23.59 -17.71 1.01
N MET A 119 23.97 -17.67 -0.28
CA MET A 119 24.65 -18.80 -0.95
C MET A 119 26.00 -19.10 -0.30
N SER A 120 26.70 -18.05 0.13
CA SER A 120 28.03 -18.16 0.77
C SER A 120 27.92 -18.70 2.18
N ILE A 121 27.00 -18.18 3.00
CA ILE A 121 26.78 -18.58 4.40
C ILE A 121 26.37 -20.06 4.46
N HIS A 122 25.42 -20.45 3.63
CA HIS A 122 24.84 -21.80 3.63
C HIS A 122 25.56 -22.79 2.71
N ARG A 123 26.60 -22.33 1.97
CA ARG A 123 27.41 -23.13 1.04
C ARG A 123 26.56 -23.89 0.01
N THR A 124 25.49 -23.27 -0.49
CA THR A 124 24.58 -23.89 -1.46
C THR A 124 25.13 -23.94 -2.87
N HIS A 125 26.14 -23.09 -3.17
CA HIS A 125 26.84 -23.05 -4.46
C HIS A 125 28.34 -22.95 -4.26
N PRO A 126 29.16 -23.59 -5.12
CA PRO A 126 30.61 -23.40 -5.18
C PRO A 126 30.96 -21.93 -5.42
N ARG A 127 32.11 -21.47 -4.91
CA ARG A 127 32.46 -20.03 -4.98
C ARG A 127 32.46 -19.47 -6.41
N HIS A 128 32.90 -20.27 -7.38
CA HIS A 128 33.02 -19.87 -8.79
C HIS A 128 31.67 -19.80 -9.51
N GLU A 129 30.62 -20.47 -9.01
CA GLU A 129 29.27 -20.47 -9.62
C GLU A 129 28.32 -19.40 -9.04
N ARG A 130 28.67 -18.79 -7.90
CA ARG A 130 27.76 -17.90 -7.16
C ARG A 130 27.33 -16.66 -7.92
N VAL A 131 28.22 -16.11 -8.76
CA VAL A 131 27.91 -14.92 -9.57
C VAL A 131 26.88 -15.30 -10.63
N ASP A 132 27.08 -16.38 -11.34
CA ASP A 132 26.18 -16.85 -12.39
C ASP A 132 24.82 -17.24 -11.82
N ALA A 133 24.81 -17.95 -10.68
CA ALA A 133 23.59 -18.30 -9.96
C ALA A 133 22.83 -17.07 -9.45
N ALA A 134 23.53 -16.01 -9.00
CA ALA A 134 22.89 -14.76 -8.60
C ALA A 134 22.30 -14.00 -9.79
N VAL A 135 22.98 -13.98 -10.94
CA VAL A 135 22.45 -13.40 -12.18
C VAL A 135 21.20 -14.18 -12.64
N GLU A 136 21.24 -15.51 -12.59
CA GLU A 136 20.09 -16.35 -12.93
C GLU A 136 18.89 -16.08 -12.02
N LEU A 137 19.10 -15.98 -10.70
CA LEU A 137 18.05 -15.64 -9.74
C LEU A 137 17.47 -14.24 -10.01
N LEU A 138 18.31 -13.23 -10.20
CA LEU A 138 17.86 -11.85 -10.51
C LEU A 138 17.07 -11.82 -11.82
N SER A 139 17.50 -12.58 -12.82
CA SER A 139 16.75 -12.74 -14.09
C SER A 139 15.43 -13.47 -13.85
N GLY A 140 15.45 -14.54 -13.05
CA GLY A 140 14.26 -15.34 -12.71
C GLY A 140 13.17 -14.55 -11.98
N VAL A 141 13.54 -13.57 -11.15
CA VAL A 141 12.58 -12.63 -10.53
C VAL A 141 12.22 -11.47 -11.45
N GLY A 142 12.68 -11.46 -12.71
CA GLY A 142 12.31 -10.47 -13.71
C GLY A 142 13.04 -9.13 -13.61
N ILE A 143 14.27 -9.10 -13.06
CA ILE A 143 15.12 -7.90 -13.11
C ILE A 143 15.75 -7.81 -14.51
N PRO A 144 15.49 -6.73 -15.27
CA PRO A 144 16.11 -6.54 -16.58
C PRO A 144 17.62 -6.28 -16.44
N ASP A 145 18.40 -6.75 -17.40
CA ASP A 145 19.87 -6.60 -17.42
C ASP A 145 20.53 -7.04 -16.10
N ALA A 146 20.11 -8.19 -15.56
CA ALA A 146 20.50 -8.69 -14.25
C ALA A 146 22.01 -8.65 -14.01
N ALA A 147 22.82 -9.01 -15.02
CA ALA A 147 24.28 -8.99 -14.92
C ALA A 147 24.83 -7.57 -14.63
N SER A 148 24.29 -6.54 -15.27
CA SER A 148 24.70 -5.15 -15.03
C SER A 148 24.23 -4.65 -13.67
N ARG A 149 23.04 -5.11 -13.21
CA ARG A 149 22.45 -4.74 -11.92
C ARG A 149 23.13 -5.35 -10.70
N MET A 150 23.97 -6.36 -10.89
CA MET A 150 24.78 -6.93 -9.79
C MET A 150 25.63 -5.88 -9.07
N SER A 151 26.11 -4.86 -9.78
CA SER A 151 26.93 -3.77 -9.22
C SER A 151 26.10 -2.59 -8.70
N SER A 152 24.81 -2.54 -8.97
CA SER A 152 23.93 -1.45 -8.52
C SER A 152 23.72 -1.50 -7.01
N SER A 153 23.63 -0.32 -6.39
CA SER A 153 23.19 -0.17 -4.99
C SER A 153 21.67 -0.18 -4.91
N PRO A 154 21.07 -0.57 -3.78
CA PRO A 154 19.61 -0.59 -3.62
C PRO A 154 18.92 0.74 -3.95
N HIS A 155 19.53 1.88 -3.62
CA HIS A 155 18.98 3.21 -3.88
C HIS A 155 18.92 3.59 -5.37
N GLU A 156 19.69 2.91 -6.23
CA GLU A 156 19.66 3.09 -7.69
C GLU A 156 18.52 2.32 -8.37
N LEU A 157 17.84 1.44 -7.64
CA LEU A 157 16.73 0.65 -8.12
C LEU A 157 15.38 1.33 -7.81
N SER A 158 14.38 1.11 -8.69
CA SER A 158 12.99 1.44 -8.37
C SER A 158 12.46 0.56 -7.22
N GLY A 159 11.36 0.96 -6.58
CA GLY A 159 10.73 0.17 -5.51
C GLY A 159 10.46 -1.28 -5.90
N GLY A 160 9.87 -1.49 -7.07
CA GLY A 160 9.61 -2.84 -7.59
C GLY A 160 10.86 -3.66 -7.90
N LEU A 161 11.94 -3.03 -8.36
CA LEU A 161 13.21 -3.73 -8.58
C LEU A 161 13.90 -4.11 -7.25
N ARG A 162 13.79 -3.25 -6.23
CA ARG A 162 14.28 -3.57 -4.87
C ARG A 162 13.54 -4.76 -4.28
N GLN A 163 12.22 -4.78 -4.40
CA GLN A 163 11.41 -5.90 -3.89
C GLN A 163 11.77 -7.21 -4.57
N ARG A 164 11.97 -7.20 -5.91
CA ARG A 164 12.44 -8.39 -6.64
C ARG A 164 13.84 -8.82 -6.21
N ALA A 165 14.75 -7.89 -5.96
CA ALA A 165 16.09 -8.21 -5.44
C ALA A 165 16.02 -8.83 -4.04
N LEU A 166 15.13 -8.34 -3.17
CA LEU A 166 14.88 -8.93 -1.85
C LEU A 166 14.32 -10.36 -1.96
N ILE A 167 13.39 -10.59 -2.87
CA ILE A 167 12.87 -11.95 -3.14
C ILE A 167 14.00 -12.85 -3.65
N ALA A 168 14.85 -12.40 -4.58
CA ALA A 168 16.00 -13.15 -5.06
C ALA A 168 16.96 -13.53 -3.91
N SER A 169 17.25 -12.58 -3.00
CA SER A 169 18.07 -12.84 -1.82
C SER A 169 17.45 -13.88 -0.89
N ALA A 170 16.12 -13.80 -0.64
CA ALA A 170 15.42 -14.77 0.19
C ALA A 170 15.42 -16.20 -0.41
N LEU A 171 15.47 -16.32 -1.74
CA LEU A 171 15.50 -17.58 -2.47
C LEU A 171 16.90 -18.15 -2.69
N ALA A 172 17.95 -17.34 -2.47
CA ALA A 172 19.34 -17.66 -2.86
C ALA A 172 19.90 -18.95 -2.22
N ALA A 173 19.40 -19.31 -1.04
CA ALA A 173 19.79 -20.57 -0.38
C ALA A 173 18.80 -21.72 -0.62
N ARG A 174 17.82 -21.57 -1.52
CA ARG A 174 16.78 -22.57 -1.89
C ARG A 174 16.01 -23.08 -0.66
N PRO A 175 15.31 -22.20 0.08
CA PRO A 175 14.57 -22.59 1.26
C PRO A 175 13.36 -23.48 0.88
N LYS A 176 12.97 -24.40 1.79
CA LYS A 176 11.76 -25.21 1.65
C LYS A 176 10.49 -24.47 2.05
N VAL A 177 10.63 -23.45 2.89
CA VAL A 177 9.54 -22.57 3.36
C VAL A 177 9.91 -21.15 3.00
N LEU A 178 8.99 -20.41 2.39
CA LEU A 178 9.11 -18.98 2.15
C LEU A 178 8.01 -18.25 2.89
N ILE A 179 8.40 -17.33 3.77
CA ILE A 179 7.49 -16.40 4.42
C ILE A 179 7.52 -15.11 3.59
N ALA A 180 6.37 -14.72 3.06
CA ALA A 180 6.20 -13.50 2.29
C ALA A 180 5.30 -12.53 3.08
N ASP A 181 5.93 -11.59 3.82
CA ASP A 181 5.23 -10.59 4.64
C ASP A 181 4.96 -9.36 3.78
N GLU A 182 3.73 -9.26 3.26
CA GLU A 182 3.25 -8.21 2.35
C GLU A 182 4.16 -7.99 1.12
N PRO A 183 4.43 -9.03 0.32
CA PRO A 183 5.47 -8.99 -0.72
C PRO A 183 5.15 -8.05 -1.89
N THR A 184 3.90 -7.59 -2.01
CA THR A 184 3.41 -6.78 -3.13
C THR A 184 2.98 -5.37 -2.71
N THR A 185 3.08 -5.01 -1.44
CA THR A 185 2.71 -3.68 -0.93
C THR A 185 3.55 -2.58 -1.61
N ALA A 186 2.90 -1.49 -1.99
CA ALA A 186 3.49 -0.35 -2.69
C ALA A 186 4.08 -0.67 -4.08
N LEU A 187 3.67 -1.78 -4.70
CA LEU A 187 4.00 -2.13 -6.08
C LEU A 187 2.84 -1.79 -7.02
N ASP A 188 3.18 -1.44 -8.25
CA ASP A 188 2.17 -1.33 -9.29
C ASP A 188 1.63 -2.73 -9.70
N VAL A 189 0.44 -2.73 -10.28
CA VAL A 189 -0.34 -3.96 -10.59
C VAL A 189 0.45 -4.90 -11.51
N THR A 190 1.19 -4.37 -12.48
CA THR A 190 1.97 -5.17 -13.43
C THR A 190 3.15 -5.88 -12.74
N VAL A 191 3.84 -5.18 -11.83
CA VAL A 191 4.92 -5.78 -11.03
C VAL A 191 4.37 -6.79 -10.04
N GLN A 192 3.22 -6.49 -9.40
CA GLN A 192 2.51 -7.39 -8.50
C GLN A 192 2.17 -8.70 -9.19
N ALA A 193 1.57 -8.66 -10.38
CA ALA A 193 1.22 -9.86 -11.15
C ALA A 193 2.45 -10.75 -11.44
N ARG A 194 3.59 -10.15 -11.78
CA ARG A 194 4.85 -10.90 -12.02
C ARG A 194 5.38 -11.56 -10.74
N ILE A 195 5.26 -10.89 -9.59
CA ILE A 195 5.67 -11.48 -8.30
C ILE A 195 4.75 -12.64 -7.92
N LEU A 196 3.44 -12.49 -8.11
CA LEU A 196 2.48 -13.56 -7.84
C LEU A 196 2.75 -14.78 -8.73
N THR A 197 3.02 -14.57 -10.02
CA THR A 197 3.41 -15.65 -10.94
C THR A 197 4.69 -16.36 -10.49
N LEU A 198 5.68 -15.61 -9.99
CA LEU A 198 6.90 -16.19 -9.45
C LEU A 198 6.63 -17.03 -8.19
N LEU A 199 5.86 -16.50 -7.24
CA LEU A 199 5.51 -17.20 -6.00
C LEU A 199 4.71 -18.48 -6.29
N ASP A 200 3.77 -18.42 -7.24
CA ASP A 200 3.00 -19.60 -7.68
C ASP A 200 3.90 -20.67 -8.30
N ARG A 201 4.86 -20.28 -9.14
CA ARG A 201 5.85 -21.23 -9.69
C ARG A 201 6.64 -21.91 -8.58
N LEU A 202 7.13 -21.16 -7.58
CA LEU A 202 7.87 -21.72 -6.44
C LEU A 202 6.99 -22.70 -5.64
N ARG A 203 5.71 -22.38 -5.44
CA ARG A 203 4.73 -23.26 -4.81
C ARG A 203 4.58 -24.56 -5.60
N GLN A 204 4.41 -24.48 -6.92
CA GLN A 204 4.30 -25.64 -7.81
C GLN A 204 5.59 -26.50 -7.81
N GLU A 205 6.75 -25.89 -7.62
CA GLU A 205 8.04 -26.58 -7.46
C GLU A 205 8.21 -27.22 -6.07
N GLY A 206 7.22 -27.08 -5.17
CA GLY A 206 7.19 -27.76 -3.86
C GLY A 206 7.58 -26.87 -2.67
N THR A 207 7.86 -25.58 -2.86
CA THR A 207 8.10 -24.63 -1.75
C THR A 207 6.81 -24.38 -0.98
N ALA A 208 6.83 -24.56 0.34
CA ALA A 208 5.73 -24.18 1.22
C ALA A 208 5.72 -22.65 1.42
N LEU A 209 4.58 -22.01 1.19
CA LEU A 209 4.44 -20.55 1.30
C LEU A 209 3.58 -20.16 2.51
N LEU A 210 4.09 -19.25 3.34
CA LEU A 210 3.29 -18.48 4.29
C LEU A 210 3.14 -17.06 3.73
N LEU A 211 1.99 -16.76 3.16
CA LEU A 211 1.66 -15.44 2.64
C LEU A 211 0.98 -14.61 3.72
N ILE A 212 1.53 -13.46 4.06
CA ILE A 212 0.88 -12.48 4.92
C ILE A 212 0.48 -11.32 4.03
N SER A 213 -0.81 -11.03 3.97
CA SER A 213 -1.33 -9.93 3.16
C SER A 213 -2.63 -9.38 3.76
N HIS A 214 -2.83 -8.08 3.57
CA HIS A 214 -4.12 -7.43 3.77
C HIS A 214 -4.91 -7.32 2.46
N ASP A 215 -4.27 -7.55 1.31
CA ASP A 215 -4.91 -7.53 -0.01
C ASP A 215 -5.55 -8.89 -0.31
N LEU A 216 -6.89 -8.93 -0.23
CA LEU A 216 -7.67 -10.16 -0.47
C LEU A 216 -7.62 -10.62 -1.92
N ALA A 217 -7.34 -9.73 -2.87
CA ALA A 217 -7.18 -10.11 -4.28
C ALA A 217 -5.86 -10.88 -4.49
N VAL A 218 -4.78 -10.46 -3.85
CA VAL A 218 -3.49 -11.18 -3.81
C VAL A 218 -3.67 -12.57 -3.19
N VAL A 219 -4.40 -12.63 -2.07
CA VAL A 219 -4.71 -13.89 -1.37
C VAL A 219 -5.54 -14.82 -2.26
N ALA A 220 -6.57 -14.31 -2.92
CA ALA A 220 -7.40 -15.08 -3.86
C ALA A 220 -6.62 -15.69 -5.01
N ALA A 221 -5.59 -14.99 -5.50
CA ALA A 221 -4.78 -15.44 -6.63
C ALA A 221 -3.79 -16.57 -6.29
N LEU A 222 -3.34 -16.67 -5.03
CA LEU A 222 -2.21 -17.54 -4.67
C LEU A 222 -2.53 -18.58 -3.59
N ALA A 223 -3.42 -18.25 -2.64
CA ALA A 223 -3.61 -19.06 -1.45
C ALA A 223 -4.48 -20.31 -1.70
N ASP A 224 -4.01 -21.46 -1.27
CA ASP A 224 -4.80 -22.70 -1.20
C ASP A 224 -5.73 -22.67 0.03
N ARG A 225 -5.22 -22.16 1.16
CA ARG A 225 -5.97 -21.99 2.41
C ARG A 225 -5.74 -20.60 2.98
N ILE A 226 -6.76 -20.13 3.70
CA ILE A 226 -6.74 -18.84 4.40
C ILE A 226 -6.96 -19.06 5.88
N ALA A 227 -6.19 -18.38 6.71
CA ALA A 227 -6.41 -18.24 8.15
C ALA A 227 -6.65 -16.75 8.46
N VAL A 228 -7.84 -16.41 8.94
CA VAL A 228 -8.26 -15.06 9.28
C VAL A 228 -7.90 -14.78 10.72
N MET A 229 -7.07 -13.76 10.96
CA MET A 229 -6.59 -13.38 12.29
C MET A 229 -7.27 -12.11 12.81
N GLN A 230 -7.74 -12.17 14.05
CA GLN A 230 -8.28 -11.04 14.80
C GLN A 230 -7.79 -11.10 16.25
N HIS A 231 -7.26 -10.00 16.78
CA HIS A 231 -6.78 -9.89 18.17
C HIS A 231 -5.85 -11.04 18.60
N GLY A 232 -4.89 -11.40 17.75
CA GLY A 232 -3.92 -12.46 18.04
C GLY A 232 -4.45 -13.89 17.91
N ARG A 233 -5.67 -14.11 17.45
CA ARG A 233 -6.29 -15.43 17.29
C ARG A 233 -6.70 -15.70 15.85
N ILE A 234 -6.67 -16.95 15.43
CA ILE A 234 -7.32 -17.38 14.19
C ILE A 234 -8.82 -17.55 14.51
N VAL A 235 -9.66 -16.72 13.87
CA VAL A 235 -11.12 -16.73 14.07
C VAL A 235 -11.83 -17.58 13.03
N GLU A 236 -11.21 -17.77 11.87
CA GLU A 236 -11.71 -18.64 10.81
C GLU A 236 -10.54 -19.17 9.99
N GLN A 237 -10.59 -20.44 9.58
CA GLN A 237 -9.59 -21.06 8.72
C GLN A 237 -10.23 -22.11 7.82
N GLY A 238 -9.82 -22.14 6.55
CA GLY A 238 -10.34 -23.12 5.60
C GLY A 238 -9.77 -22.95 4.20
N PRO A 239 -10.27 -23.74 3.23
CA PRO A 239 -9.93 -23.56 1.81
C PRO A 239 -10.22 -22.13 1.35
N SER A 240 -9.33 -21.57 0.52
CA SER A 240 -9.43 -20.20 0.04
C SER A 240 -10.81 -19.89 -0.55
N ARG A 241 -11.30 -20.77 -1.43
CA ARG A 241 -12.63 -20.62 -2.04
C ARG A 241 -13.74 -20.51 -1.01
N GLN A 242 -13.75 -21.36 0.02
CA GLN A 242 -14.79 -21.33 1.05
C GLN A 242 -14.77 -20.01 1.85
N ILE A 243 -13.60 -19.59 2.30
CA ILE A 243 -13.45 -18.36 3.10
C ILE A 243 -13.86 -17.13 2.28
N LEU A 244 -13.52 -17.07 0.99
CA LEU A 244 -13.81 -15.93 0.13
C LEU A 244 -15.26 -15.86 -0.35
N THR A 245 -15.96 -17.01 -0.52
CA THR A 245 -17.32 -17.03 -1.09
C THR A 245 -18.42 -17.29 -0.04
N ALA A 246 -18.11 -18.00 1.03
CA ALA A 246 -19.07 -18.41 2.05
C ALA A 246 -18.48 -18.32 3.48
N PRO A 247 -18.02 -17.15 3.92
CA PRO A 247 -17.42 -16.96 5.23
C PRO A 247 -18.43 -17.24 6.36
N ALA A 248 -18.02 -18.02 7.34
CA ALA A 248 -18.85 -18.36 8.50
C ALA A 248 -18.74 -17.30 9.61
N HIS A 249 -17.54 -16.76 9.86
CA HIS A 249 -17.31 -15.81 10.94
C HIS A 249 -17.74 -14.38 10.58
N PRO A 250 -18.43 -13.65 11.49
CA PRO A 250 -18.88 -12.26 11.21
C PRO A 250 -17.76 -11.32 10.82
N TYR A 251 -16.60 -11.40 11.47
CA TYR A 251 -15.43 -10.57 11.15
C TYR A 251 -14.92 -10.82 9.72
N THR A 252 -14.87 -12.08 9.26
CA THR A 252 -14.48 -12.41 7.89
C THR A 252 -15.42 -11.78 6.87
N ARG A 253 -16.73 -11.81 7.14
CA ARG A 253 -17.73 -11.13 6.30
C ARG A 253 -17.51 -9.62 6.22
N THR A 254 -17.24 -8.99 7.37
CA THR A 254 -16.94 -7.56 7.43
C THR A 254 -15.66 -7.23 6.66
N LEU A 255 -14.61 -8.04 6.81
CA LEU A 255 -13.33 -7.84 6.10
C LEU A 255 -13.49 -7.95 4.58
N LEU A 256 -14.26 -8.92 4.09
CA LEU A 256 -14.55 -9.09 2.67
C LEU A 256 -15.42 -7.95 2.12
N ALA A 257 -16.44 -7.53 2.88
CA ALA A 257 -17.31 -6.42 2.48
C ALA A 257 -16.58 -5.08 2.42
N ALA A 258 -15.52 -4.91 3.20
CA ALA A 258 -14.68 -3.71 3.22
C ALA A 258 -13.75 -3.58 2.00
N SER A 259 -13.63 -4.62 1.15
CA SER A 259 -12.76 -4.60 -0.03
C SER A 259 -13.41 -3.81 -1.17
N PRO A 260 -12.79 -2.70 -1.64
CA PRO A 260 -13.36 -1.90 -2.73
C PRO A 260 -13.30 -2.63 -4.06
N SER A 261 -14.38 -2.49 -4.86
CA SER A 261 -14.49 -3.09 -6.17
C SER A 261 -15.51 -2.30 -7.04
N SER A 262 -15.64 -2.64 -8.30
CA SER A 262 -16.68 -2.07 -9.18
C SER A 262 -18.11 -2.34 -8.67
N HIS A 263 -18.35 -3.47 -8.01
CA HIS A 263 -19.66 -3.84 -7.44
C HIS A 263 -20.02 -3.09 -6.15
N THR A 264 -19.03 -2.53 -5.46
CA THR A 264 -19.25 -1.74 -4.25
C THR A 264 -19.48 -0.25 -4.53
N ARG A 265 -19.39 0.16 -5.78
CA ARG A 265 -19.56 1.56 -6.18
C ARG A 265 -20.91 2.12 -5.76
N GLY A 266 -20.91 3.30 -5.16
CA GLY A 266 -22.12 3.97 -4.65
C GLY A 266 -22.67 3.39 -3.35
N ARG A 267 -22.02 2.36 -2.78
CA ARG A 267 -22.40 1.76 -1.49
C ARG A 267 -21.33 2.11 -0.44
N ARG A 268 -21.73 2.10 0.83
CA ARG A 268 -20.76 2.17 1.93
C ARG A 268 -20.04 0.85 2.04
N LEU A 269 -18.74 0.92 2.22
CA LEU A 269 -17.88 -0.26 2.52
C LEU A 269 -17.99 -0.64 4.00
N THR A 270 -18.27 0.33 4.88
CA THR A 270 -18.44 0.13 6.30
C THR A 270 -19.90 0.29 6.69
N GLY A 271 -20.60 -0.83 6.89
CA GLY A 271 -22.00 -0.84 7.30
C GLY A 271 -22.99 -0.90 6.12
N SER A 272 -24.24 -0.53 6.39
CA SER A 272 -25.33 -0.54 5.41
C SER A 272 -25.62 0.89 4.94
N GLY A 273 -25.85 1.08 3.64
CA GLY A 273 -26.24 2.35 3.04
C GLY A 273 -25.61 2.58 1.67
N ALA A 274 -26.12 3.58 0.98
CA ALA A 274 -25.62 4.04 -0.31
C ALA A 274 -25.35 5.54 -0.25
N PHE A 275 -24.41 6.01 -1.06
CA PHE A 275 -24.17 7.43 -1.26
C PHE A 275 -25.13 7.95 -2.33
N THR A 276 -25.77 9.09 -2.06
CA THR A 276 -26.62 9.75 -3.05
C THR A 276 -25.73 10.32 -4.15
N ARG A 277 -26.01 9.97 -5.39
CA ARG A 277 -25.34 10.56 -6.55
C ARG A 277 -26.00 11.91 -6.82
N GLU A 278 -25.24 12.98 -6.66
CA GLU A 278 -25.71 14.32 -7.00
C GLU A 278 -25.45 14.64 -8.47
N ASP A 279 -26.26 15.53 -9.05
CA ASP A 279 -25.99 16.07 -10.39
C ASP A 279 -24.71 16.91 -10.34
N LEU A 280 -23.78 16.61 -11.26
CA LEU A 280 -22.51 17.32 -11.36
C LEU A 280 -22.72 18.71 -11.96
N SER A 281 -21.99 19.70 -11.45
CA SER A 281 -21.97 21.04 -12.05
C SER A 281 -21.47 20.99 -13.49
N ALA A 282 -22.05 21.82 -14.37
CA ALA A 282 -21.58 21.92 -15.76
C ALA A 282 -20.16 22.54 -15.85
N GLU A 283 -19.87 23.49 -14.93
CA GLU A 283 -18.61 24.24 -14.95
C GLU A 283 -17.50 23.55 -14.14
N PRO A 284 -16.26 23.46 -14.70
CA PRO A 284 -15.13 22.88 -14.01
C PRO A 284 -14.59 23.84 -12.93
N VAL A 285 -14.35 23.29 -11.71
CA VAL A 285 -13.66 24.01 -10.63
C VAL A 285 -12.15 23.98 -10.79
N LEU A 286 -11.59 22.92 -11.44
CA LEU A 286 -10.17 22.79 -11.81
C LEU A 286 -10.07 22.34 -13.26
N SER A 287 -9.23 23.03 -14.03
CA SER A 287 -8.91 22.64 -15.41
C SER A 287 -7.39 22.59 -15.58
N VAL A 288 -6.89 21.47 -16.06
CA VAL A 288 -5.51 21.27 -16.49
C VAL A 288 -5.54 21.14 -18.00
N SER A 289 -4.76 21.93 -18.72
CA SER A 289 -4.81 21.99 -20.19
C SER A 289 -3.41 21.92 -20.79
N GLY A 290 -3.10 20.83 -21.49
CA GLY A 290 -1.88 20.62 -22.28
C GLY A 290 -0.60 20.72 -21.47
N VAL A 291 -0.61 20.26 -20.19
CA VAL A 291 0.57 20.37 -19.35
C VAL A 291 1.63 19.33 -19.69
N SER A 292 2.89 19.79 -19.80
CA SER A 292 4.05 18.90 -19.93
C SER A 292 5.11 19.27 -18.91
N LYS A 293 5.92 18.26 -18.51
CA LYS A 293 7.03 18.44 -17.58
C LYS A 293 8.19 17.51 -17.90
N ILE A 294 9.36 18.08 -18.06
CA ILE A 294 10.63 17.38 -18.31
C ILE A 294 11.54 17.62 -17.11
N PHE A 295 12.12 16.57 -16.58
CA PHE A 295 13.17 16.65 -15.57
C PHE A 295 14.53 16.39 -16.21
N HIS A 296 15.52 17.20 -15.82
CA HIS A 296 16.91 17.08 -16.27
C HIS A 296 17.75 16.42 -15.19
N GLY A 297 18.36 15.28 -15.51
CA GLY A 297 19.27 14.56 -14.63
C GLY A 297 20.69 15.13 -14.61
N ARG A 298 21.50 14.74 -13.61
CA ARG A 298 22.88 15.24 -13.41
C ARG A 298 23.84 14.96 -14.58
N ARG A 299 23.57 13.95 -15.42
CA ARG A 299 24.42 13.54 -16.57
C ARG A 299 23.86 13.97 -17.92
N GLY A 300 22.97 14.97 -17.96
CA GLY A 300 22.30 15.40 -19.18
C GLY A 300 21.16 14.47 -19.64
N GLU A 301 20.83 13.47 -18.86
CA GLU A 301 19.65 12.64 -19.12
C GLU A 301 18.40 13.49 -18.95
N THR A 302 17.48 13.38 -19.90
CA THR A 302 16.17 14.03 -19.83
C THR A 302 15.08 12.98 -19.66
N ARG A 303 14.15 13.22 -18.73
CA ARG A 303 12.99 12.37 -18.53
C ARG A 303 11.72 13.21 -18.65
N THR A 304 10.91 12.90 -19.65
CA THR A 304 9.57 13.45 -19.75
C THR A 304 8.68 12.76 -18.74
N ALA A 305 8.24 13.48 -17.72
CA ALA A 305 7.41 12.93 -16.65
C ALA A 305 5.91 13.12 -16.92
N VAL A 306 5.57 14.19 -17.67
CA VAL A 306 4.20 14.50 -18.12
C VAL A 306 4.30 15.05 -19.52
N ASP A 307 3.44 14.61 -20.44
CA ASP A 307 3.45 14.96 -21.85
C ASP A 307 2.02 15.19 -22.34
N ASP A 308 1.66 16.46 -22.56
CA ASP A 308 0.38 16.94 -23.08
C ASP A 308 -0.85 16.42 -22.31
N VAL A 309 -0.82 16.52 -20.97
CA VAL A 309 -1.91 16.05 -20.12
C VAL A 309 -2.98 17.12 -19.96
N SER A 310 -4.24 16.74 -20.21
CA SER A 310 -5.43 17.58 -20.02
C SER A 310 -6.50 16.82 -19.22
N LEU A 311 -7.07 17.47 -18.20
CA LEU A 311 -8.18 16.95 -17.41
C LEU A 311 -9.01 18.10 -16.83
N THR A 312 -10.26 17.78 -16.48
CA THR A 312 -11.18 18.70 -15.81
C THR A 312 -11.79 18.05 -14.59
N LEU A 313 -12.05 18.84 -13.57
CA LEU A 313 -12.70 18.41 -12.33
C LEU A 313 -13.82 19.39 -12.01
N ARG A 314 -15.04 18.87 -11.78
CA ARG A 314 -16.23 19.64 -11.47
C ARG A 314 -16.54 19.60 -9.98
N ARG A 315 -17.36 20.53 -9.49
CA ARG A 315 -17.81 20.50 -8.08
C ARG A 315 -18.59 19.24 -7.78
N GLY A 316 -18.25 18.58 -6.67
CA GLY A 316 -18.87 17.34 -6.26
C GLY A 316 -18.45 16.12 -7.10
N GLU A 317 -17.52 16.27 -8.06
CA GLU A 317 -17.00 15.18 -8.88
C GLU A 317 -15.78 14.52 -8.23
N VAL A 318 -15.64 13.21 -8.42
CA VAL A 318 -14.42 12.47 -8.16
C VAL A 318 -13.79 12.05 -9.48
N VAL A 319 -12.64 12.64 -9.81
CA VAL A 319 -11.82 12.24 -10.97
C VAL A 319 -10.67 11.38 -10.49
N GLY A 320 -10.65 10.13 -10.95
CA GLY A 320 -9.59 9.17 -10.68
C GLY A 320 -8.45 9.26 -11.69
N ILE A 321 -7.21 9.18 -11.23
CA ILE A 321 -6.04 8.98 -12.08
C ILE A 321 -5.37 7.67 -11.69
N VAL A 322 -5.22 6.76 -12.65
CA VAL A 322 -4.64 5.43 -12.46
C VAL A 322 -3.53 5.17 -13.48
N GLY A 323 -2.60 4.29 -13.14
CA GLY A 323 -1.48 3.88 -13.99
C GLY A 323 -0.30 3.37 -13.18
N GLU A 324 0.71 2.81 -13.83
CA GLU A 324 1.90 2.26 -13.19
C GLU A 324 2.71 3.31 -12.40
N SER A 325 3.58 2.82 -11.50
CA SER A 325 4.53 3.67 -10.78
C SER A 325 5.45 4.38 -11.78
N GLY A 326 5.59 5.69 -11.64
CA GLY A 326 6.39 6.51 -12.55
C GLY A 326 5.69 6.96 -13.83
N SER A 327 4.39 6.69 -14.03
CA SER A 327 3.60 7.16 -15.17
C SER A 327 3.29 8.67 -15.15
N GLY A 328 3.69 9.41 -14.11
CA GLY A 328 3.54 10.86 -14.03
C GLY A 328 2.41 11.36 -13.12
N LYS A 329 1.61 10.52 -12.49
CA LYS A 329 0.44 10.86 -11.65
C LYS A 329 0.75 11.90 -10.56
N THR A 330 1.75 11.65 -9.73
CA THR A 330 2.20 12.59 -8.67
C THR A 330 2.75 13.90 -9.27
N THR A 331 3.33 13.87 -10.48
CA THR A 331 3.78 15.09 -11.17
C THR A 331 2.58 15.95 -11.58
N VAL A 332 1.52 15.32 -12.12
CA VAL A 332 0.25 16.01 -12.44
C VAL A 332 -0.36 16.62 -11.19
N SER A 333 -0.43 15.88 -10.07
CA SER A 333 -0.97 16.41 -8.80
C SER A 333 -0.19 17.64 -8.31
N ARG A 334 1.14 17.61 -8.37
CA ARG A 334 1.99 18.75 -7.97
C ARG A 334 1.82 19.96 -8.88
N ILE A 335 1.63 19.75 -10.20
CA ILE A 335 1.31 20.82 -11.16
C ILE A 335 -0.08 21.41 -10.84
N ALA A 336 -1.08 20.57 -10.60
CA ALA A 336 -2.44 20.98 -10.24
C ALA A 336 -2.48 21.76 -8.91
N LEU A 337 -1.68 21.35 -7.92
CA LEU A 337 -1.49 22.09 -6.66
C LEU A 337 -0.71 23.40 -6.83
N GLY A 338 -0.11 23.67 -8.00
CA GLY A 338 0.77 24.82 -8.21
C GLY A 338 2.09 24.73 -7.40
N LEU A 339 2.51 23.53 -7.02
CA LEU A 339 3.78 23.24 -6.34
C LEU A 339 4.91 22.99 -7.34
N LEU A 340 4.56 22.67 -8.58
CA LEU A 340 5.49 22.45 -9.67
C LEU A 340 5.02 23.25 -10.89
N VAL A 341 5.91 24.04 -11.47
CA VAL A 341 5.64 24.81 -12.69
C VAL A 341 5.78 23.88 -13.89
N PRO A 342 4.76 23.76 -14.77
CA PRO A 342 4.88 22.98 -16.00
C PRO A 342 5.79 23.67 -17.01
N ASP A 343 6.35 22.92 -17.95
CA ASP A 343 7.18 23.46 -19.04
C ASP A 343 6.31 23.92 -20.22
N SER A 344 5.10 23.35 -20.37
CA SER A 344 4.04 23.82 -21.26
C SER A 344 2.67 23.69 -20.63
N GLY A 345 1.65 24.35 -21.20
CA GLY A 345 0.28 24.28 -20.73
C GLY A 345 -0.02 25.17 -19.53
N LYS A 346 -1.23 24.99 -18.97
CA LYS A 346 -1.75 25.80 -17.87
C LYS A 346 -2.72 25.05 -16.99
N VAL A 347 -2.89 25.55 -15.77
CA VAL A 347 -3.92 25.12 -14.81
C VAL A 347 -4.76 26.34 -14.45
N SER A 348 -6.07 26.18 -14.37
CA SER A 348 -7.03 27.22 -13.96
C SER A 348 -7.92 26.72 -12.83
N LEU A 349 -8.24 27.60 -11.89
CA LEU A 349 -9.26 27.42 -10.83
C LEU A 349 -10.44 28.35 -11.12
N ASP A 350 -11.63 27.81 -11.29
CA ASP A 350 -12.84 28.55 -11.72
C ASP A 350 -12.53 29.53 -12.88
N GLY A 351 -11.87 29.05 -13.92
CA GLY A 351 -11.45 29.85 -15.07
C GLY A 351 -10.28 30.81 -14.85
N THR A 352 -9.89 31.09 -13.59
CA THR A 352 -8.76 31.96 -13.25
C THR A 352 -7.43 31.21 -13.38
N LEU A 353 -6.45 31.82 -14.03
CA LEU A 353 -5.11 31.21 -14.21
C LEU A 353 -4.46 30.97 -12.83
N TRP A 354 -4.15 29.71 -12.56
CA TRP A 354 -3.56 29.24 -11.31
C TRP A 354 -2.08 28.89 -11.41
N ASN A 355 -1.68 28.22 -12.51
CA ASN A 355 -0.30 27.78 -12.76
C ASN A 355 -0.06 27.70 -14.27
N SER A 356 1.11 28.10 -14.75
CA SER A 356 1.43 28.07 -16.18
C SER A 356 2.93 28.07 -16.43
N SER A 357 3.32 27.59 -17.60
CA SER A 357 4.70 27.61 -18.11
C SER A 357 5.29 29.01 -18.26
N SER A 358 4.45 30.03 -18.48
CA SER A 358 4.88 31.42 -18.62
C SER A 358 5.41 32.05 -17.33
N GLY A 359 5.23 31.40 -16.18
CA GLY A 359 5.56 31.97 -14.86
C GLY A 359 4.75 33.20 -14.49
N ALA A 360 3.65 33.47 -15.22
CA ALA A 360 2.79 34.64 -15.04
C ALA A 360 2.17 34.72 -13.65
N VAL A 361 1.96 33.56 -12.98
CA VAL A 361 1.38 33.48 -11.64
C VAL A 361 2.47 33.15 -10.63
N ARG A 362 2.73 34.07 -9.72
CA ARG A 362 3.71 33.90 -8.63
C ARG A 362 3.03 33.36 -7.37
N GLU A 363 3.82 32.85 -6.43
CA GLU A 363 3.28 32.31 -5.18
C GLU A 363 2.48 33.34 -4.38
N LYS A 364 2.89 34.61 -4.39
CA LYS A 364 2.13 35.68 -3.74
C LYS A 364 0.71 35.83 -4.30
N ASP A 365 0.52 35.54 -5.58
CA ASP A 365 -0.77 35.64 -6.26
C ASP A 365 -1.66 34.42 -5.98
N ARG A 366 -1.06 33.24 -5.74
CA ARG A 366 -1.72 31.99 -5.36
C ARG A 366 -2.10 31.93 -3.88
N ARG A 367 -1.28 32.55 -3.01
CA ARG A 367 -1.42 32.44 -1.54
C ARG A 367 -2.84 32.71 -1.01
N PRO A 368 -3.59 33.72 -1.46
CA PRO A 368 -4.97 33.96 -1.01
C PRO A 368 -5.94 32.83 -1.37
N HIS A 369 -5.66 32.08 -2.45
CA HIS A 369 -6.50 31.03 -2.98
C HIS A 369 -6.06 29.61 -2.56
N ARG A 370 -4.92 29.47 -1.87
CA ARG A 370 -4.38 28.18 -1.39
C ARG A 370 -5.37 27.41 -0.52
N ARG A 371 -6.19 28.11 0.25
CA ARG A 371 -7.22 27.50 1.10
C ARG A 371 -8.24 26.68 0.30
N ARG A 372 -8.51 27.05 -0.96
CA ARG A 372 -9.52 26.40 -1.83
C ARG A 372 -9.09 25.03 -2.34
N ILE A 373 -7.78 24.76 -2.42
CA ILE A 373 -7.22 23.53 -2.94
C ILE A 373 -6.19 22.97 -1.97
N GLN A 374 -6.46 21.79 -1.43
CA GLN A 374 -5.65 21.19 -0.38
C GLN A 374 -5.16 19.77 -0.76
N PRO A 375 -3.92 19.41 -0.42
CA PRO A 375 -3.40 18.07 -0.63
C PRO A 375 -3.73 17.14 0.53
N ILE A 376 -4.00 15.88 0.20
CA ILE A 376 -3.89 14.73 1.10
C ILE A 376 -2.79 13.85 0.53
N SER A 377 -1.66 13.78 1.24
CA SER A 377 -0.45 13.08 0.77
C SER A 377 -0.45 11.60 1.12
N GLN A 378 0.31 10.83 0.36
CA GLN A 378 0.56 9.40 0.57
C GLN A 378 1.21 9.11 1.95
N ASP A 379 2.14 9.96 2.39
CA ASP A 379 2.77 9.88 3.72
C ASP A 379 2.35 11.06 4.60
N PRO A 380 1.29 10.89 5.43
CA PRO A 380 0.89 11.92 6.38
C PRO A 380 1.98 12.26 7.39
N LEU A 381 2.75 11.24 7.84
CA LEU A 381 3.78 11.45 8.87
C LEU A 381 4.88 12.39 8.37
N GLY A 382 5.34 12.21 7.13
CA GLY A 382 6.30 13.11 6.49
C GLY A 382 5.76 14.52 6.23
N SER A 383 4.43 14.69 6.23
CA SER A 383 3.77 15.99 6.04
C SER A 383 3.52 16.77 7.35
N PHE A 384 3.68 16.13 8.51
CA PHE A 384 3.46 16.74 9.81
C PHE A 384 4.78 17.24 10.42
N ASP A 385 4.73 18.38 11.12
CA ASP A 385 5.82 18.78 12.00
C ASP A 385 5.81 17.86 13.24
N PRO A 386 6.86 17.06 13.47
CA PRO A 386 6.87 16.06 14.54
C PRO A 386 6.86 16.68 15.96
N ARG A 387 7.08 17.99 16.09
CA ARG A 387 7.06 18.74 17.34
C ARG A 387 5.65 19.18 17.75
N PHE A 388 4.67 19.06 16.86
CA PHE A 388 3.30 19.50 17.09
C PHE A 388 2.41 18.31 17.42
N ASP A 389 1.55 18.49 18.42
CA ASP A 389 0.43 17.60 18.66
C ASP A 389 -0.69 17.83 17.64
N VAL A 390 -1.69 16.97 17.65
CA VAL A 390 -2.83 17.03 16.73
C VAL A 390 -3.56 18.36 16.82
N ALA A 391 -3.78 18.87 18.04
CA ALA A 391 -4.47 20.15 18.24
C ALA A 391 -3.71 21.28 17.54
N ARG A 392 -2.40 21.33 17.70
CA ARG A 392 -1.56 22.37 17.10
C ARG A 392 -1.44 22.23 15.58
N LEU A 393 -1.41 21.00 15.05
CA LEU A 393 -1.40 20.77 13.59
C LEU A 393 -2.65 21.34 12.91
N ILE A 394 -3.84 21.14 13.51
CA ILE A 394 -5.11 21.61 12.93
C ILE A 394 -5.30 23.10 13.20
N SER A 395 -5.06 23.58 14.43
CA SER A 395 -5.22 24.99 14.76
C SER A 395 -4.30 25.91 13.94
N ARG A 396 -3.10 25.42 13.60
CA ARG A 396 -2.19 26.14 12.72
C ARG A 396 -2.76 26.29 11.30
N ALA A 397 -3.37 25.22 10.76
CA ALA A 397 -4.04 25.29 9.46
C ALA A 397 -5.20 26.30 9.45
N LEU A 398 -5.98 26.38 10.54
CA LEU A 398 -7.02 27.40 10.74
C LEU A 398 -6.42 28.81 10.72
N THR A 399 -5.35 29.05 11.48
CA THR A 399 -4.67 30.35 11.54
C THR A 399 -4.10 30.76 10.19
N GLU A 400 -3.39 29.85 9.50
CA GLU A 400 -2.77 30.13 8.20
C GLU A 400 -3.80 30.39 7.09
N SER A 401 -5.05 29.91 7.28
CA SER A 401 -6.18 30.13 6.35
C SER A 401 -6.97 31.39 6.66
N GLY A 402 -6.62 32.13 7.71
CA GLY A 402 -7.33 33.34 8.13
C GLY A 402 -8.72 33.04 8.70
N VAL A 403 -8.91 31.89 9.30
CA VAL A 403 -10.14 31.57 10.04
C VAL A 403 -10.04 32.23 11.41
N ASP A 404 -10.94 33.17 11.67
CA ASP A 404 -11.03 33.85 12.97
C ASP A 404 -11.94 33.08 13.94
N GLY A 405 -11.72 33.27 15.27
CA GLY A 405 -12.60 32.75 16.30
C GLY A 405 -12.05 31.61 17.14
N ASP A 406 -12.92 30.72 17.61
CA ASP A 406 -12.55 29.61 18.51
C ASP A 406 -11.89 28.45 17.73
N HIS A 407 -10.57 28.54 17.58
CA HIS A 407 -9.79 27.47 16.93
C HIS A 407 -9.85 26.14 17.71
N ARG A 408 -10.06 26.17 19.03
CA ARG A 408 -10.13 24.95 19.83
C ARG A 408 -11.43 24.19 19.57
N GLY A 409 -12.57 24.90 19.62
CA GLY A 409 -13.88 24.32 19.30
C GLY A 409 -13.90 23.78 17.88
N ARG A 410 -13.39 24.56 16.92
CA ARG A 410 -13.32 24.15 15.51
C ARG A 410 -12.42 22.92 15.29
N THR A 411 -11.31 22.81 16.03
CA THR A 411 -10.42 21.64 15.98
C THR A 411 -11.12 20.38 16.49
N VAL A 412 -11.91 20.50 17.56
CA VAL A 412 -12.73 19.38 18.08
C VAL A 412 -13.76 18.94 17.02
N GLU A 413 -14.53 19.87 16.45
CA GLU A 413 -15.50 19.56 15.39
C GLU A 413 -14.85 18.84 14.20
N LEU A 414 -13.67 19.29 13.75
CA LEU A 414 -12.94 18.69 12.64
C LEU A 414 -12.47 17.27 12.97
N LEU A 415 -12.05 17.01 14.22
CA LEU A 415 -11.70 15.66 14.66
C LEU A 415 -12.91 14.74 14.70
N GLU A 416 -14.03 15.20 15.22
CA GLU A 416 -15.28 14.44 15.26
C GLU A 416 -15.77 14.10 13.84
N GLN A 417 -15.69 15.06 12.89
CA GLN A 417 -16.04 14.85 11.49
C GLN A 417 -15.22 13.74 10.81
N VAL A 418 -13.97 13.56 11.22
CA VAL A 418 -13.14 12.46 10.71
C VAL A 418 -13.20 11.21 11.60
N GLY A 419 -14.12 11.16 12.58
CA GLY A 419 -14.33 10.03 13.46
C GLY A 419 -13.18 9.77 14.44
N LEU A 420 -12.53 10.84 14.93
CA LEU A 420 -11.52 10.78 15.97
C LEU A 420 -12.03 11.41 17.28
N GLU A 421 -11.68 10.81 18.40
CA GLU A 421 -12.05 11.31 19.74
C GLU A 421 -11.18 12.47 20.16
N THR A 422 -11.69 13.32 21.05
CA THR A 422 -10.97 14.46 21.63
C THR A 422 -9.69 14.06 22.40
N ALA A 423 -9.63 12.81 22.89
CA ALA A 423 -8.42 12.26 23.52
C ALA A 423 -7.19 12.24 22.59
N HIS A 424 -7.40 12.34 21.27
CA HIS A 424 -6.30 12.41 20.30
C HIS A 424 -5.67 13.79 20.17
N LEU A 425 -6.30 14.86 20.70
CA LEU A 425 -5.80 16.25 20.58
C LEU A 425 -4.37 16.44 21.08
N SER A 426 -4.04 15.81 22.22
CA SER A 426 -2.71 15.92 22.86
C SER A 426 -1.69 14.90 22.35
N ARG A 427 -2.07 14.02 21.43
CA ARG A 427 -1.15 13.03 20.87
C ARG A 427 -0.27 13.62 19.78
N TYR A 428 0.97 13.17 19.74
CA TYR A 428 1.91 13.49 18.66
C TYR A 428 1.73 12.52 17.47
N PRO A 429 2.07 12.91 16.23
CA PRO A 429 1.90 12.06 15.03
C PRO A 429 2.47 10.64 15.15
N ARG A 430 3.61 10.48 15.84
CA ARG A 430 4.24 9.17 16.05
C ARG A 430 3.45 8.23 16.97
N GLN A 431 2.56 8.78 17.80
CA GLN A 431 1.72 8.04 18.75
C GLN A 431 0.39 7.58 18.13
N LEU A 432 0.14 7.96 16.87
CA LEU A 432 -1.07 7.63 16.13
C LEU A 432 -0.85 6.39 15.24
N SER A 433 -1.90 5.60 15.04
CA SER A 433 -1.92 4.57 14.00
C SER A 433 -1.89 5.17 12.59
N GLY A 434 -1.61 4.37 11.55
CA GLY A 434 -1.65 4.82 10.14
C GLY A 434 -2.97 5.48 9.77
N GLY A 435 -4.09 4.84 10.08
CA GLY A 435 -5.42 5.37 9.81
C GLY A 435 -5.76 6.63 10.62
N GLN A 436 -5.33 6.70 11.89
CA GLN A 436 -5.50 7.92 12.69
C GLN A 436 -4.70 9.09 12.11
N ARG A 437 -3.47 8.86 11.66
CA ARG A 437 -2.66 9.88 10.96
C ARG A 437 -3.36 10.38 9.71
N GLN A 438 -3.91 9.45 8.91
CA GLN A 438 -4.63 9.81 7.68
C GLN A 438 -5.87 10.67 7.98
N ARG A 439 -6.65 10.30 8.99
CA ARG A 439 -7.80 11.11 9.43
C ARG A 439 -7.40 12.48 9.95
N VAL A 440 -6.28 12.60 10.67
CA VAL A 440 -5.72 13.91 11.09
C VAL A 440 -5.28 14.73 9.87
N ALA A 441 -4.68 14.10 8.84
CA ALA A 441 -4.32 14.80 7.60
C ALA A 441 -5.57 15.32 6.86
N ILE A 442 -6.65 14.53 6.82
CA ILE A 442 -7.94 14.96 6.26
C ILE A 442 -8.51 16.13 7.09
N ALA A 443 -8.56 16.01 8.42
CA ALA A 443 -9.03 17.08 9.31
C ALA A 443 -8.26 18.39 9.10
N ARG A 444 -6.92 18.31 8.98
CA ARG A 444 -6.06 19.46 8.68
C ARG A 444 -6.37 20.09 7.32
N ALA A 445 -6.59 19.27 6.29
CA ALA A 445 -6.98 19.77 4.97
C ALA A 445 -8.35 20.46 5.02
N LEU A 446 -9.33 19.89 5.74
CA LEU A 446 -10.67 20.45 5.91
C LEU A 446 -10.71 21.74 6.75
N ALA A 447 -9.68 22.00 7.57
CA ALA A 447 -9.59 23.21 8.39
C ALA A 447 -9.62 24.50 7.57
N THR A 448 -9.21 24.43 6.31
CA THR A 448 -9.19 25.59 5.39
C THR A 448 -10.51 25.79 4.64
N ASP A 449 -11.51 24.92 4.86
CA ASP A 449 -12.78 24.85 4.11
C ASP A 449 -12.56 24.80 2.59
N PRO A 450 -11.88 23.76 2.09
CA PRO A 450 -11.48 23.67 0.70
C PRO A 450 -12.65 23.34 -0.21
N GLU A 451 -12.53 23.69 -1.51
CA GLU A 451 -13.42 23.26 -2.58
C GLU A 451 -12.89 22.01 -3.29
N ILE A 452 -11.56 21.85 -3.29
CA ILE A 452 -10.85 20.78 -3.98
C ILE A 452 -9.88 20.08 -3.01
N LEU A 453 -9.94 18.75 -3.00
CA LEU A 453 -8.92 17.91 -2.38
C LEU A 453 -8.17 17.13 -3.47
N ILE A 454 -6.84 17.23 -3.47
CA ILE A 454 -5.97 16.39 -4.30
C ILE A 454 -5.40 15.28 -3.41
N CYS A 455 -5.92 14.08 -3.63
CA CYS A 455 -5.60 12.88 -2.85
C CYS A 455 -4.56 12.06 -3.61
N ASP A 456 -3.28 12.14 -3.21
CA ASP A 456 -2.19 11.38 -3.82
C ASP A 456 -1.92 10.12 -3.00
N GLU A 457 -2.46 8.99 -3.44
CA GLU A 457 -2.41 7.67 -2.80
C GLU A 457 -2.83 7.69 -1.30
N PRO A 458 -3.98 8.26 -0.94
CA PRO A 458 -4.33 8.53 0.44
C PRO A 458 -4.61 7.28 1.29
N VAL A 459 -4.75 6.09 0.68
CA VAL A 459 -5.11 4.84 1.36
C VAL A 459 -4.15 3.68 1.09
N SER A 460 -3.07 3.89 0.32
CA SER A 460 -2.16 2.82 -0.15
C SER A 460 -1.40 2.07 0.96
N ALA A 461 -1.23 2.68 2.14
CA ALA A 461 -0.51 2.09 3.27
C ALA A 461 -1.44 1.68 4.43
N LEU A 462 -2.76 1.60 4.17
CA LEU A 462 -3.77 1.28 5.17
C LEU A 462 -4.27 -0.16 4.97
N ASP A 463 -4.62 -0.82 6.07
CA ASP A 463 -5.35 -2.09 5.99
C ASP A 463 -6.77 -1.89 5.45
N VAL A 464 -7.37 -2.97 4.92
CA VAL A 464 -8.65 -2.94 4.20
C VAL A 464 -9.77 -2.28 5.00
N SER A 465 -9.87 -2.55 6.31
CA SER A 465 -10.94 -1.97 7.14
C SER A 465 -10.76 -0.46 7.33
N ILE A 466 -9.54 -0.01 7.57
CA ILE A 466 -9.24 1.42 7.71
C ILE A 466 -9.34 2.13 6.35
N GLN A 467 -8.87 1.50 5.28
CA GLN A 467 -9.04 1.97 3.91
C GLN A 467 -10.53 2.22 3.60
N ALA A 468 -11.40 1.24 3.87
CA ALA A 468 -12.84 1.36 3.69
C ALA A 468 -13.43 2.56 4.46
N GLN A 469 -13.03 2.73 5.72
CA GLN A 469 -13.48 3.85 6.56
C GLN A 469 -13.03 5.22 6.00
N VAL A 470 -11.82 5.32 5.45
CA VAL A 470 -11.31 6.57 4.85
C VAL A 470 -12.01 6.86 3.53
N LEU A 471 -12.28 5.84 2.70
CA LEU A 471 -13.02 5.99 1.45
C LEU A 471 -14.46 6.44 1.71
N ASP A 472 -15.16 5.81 2.65
CA ASP A 472 -16.51 6.20 3.07
C ASP A 472 -16.54 7.65 3.59
N LEU A 473 -15.55 8.03 4.41
CA LEU A 473 -15.41 9.40 4.91
C LEU A 473 -15.25 10.41 3.77
N LEU A 474 -14.37 10.13 2.80
CA LEU A 474 -14.16 11.04 1.65
C LEU A 474 -15.42 11.17 0.79
N LEU A 475 -16.16 10.10 0.56
CA LEU A 475 -17.44 10.12 -0.15
C LEU A 475 -18.54 10.86 0.63
N GLU A 476 -18.56 10.74 1.95
CA GLU A 476 -19.48 11.51 2.81
C GLU A 476 -19.16 13.00 2.79
N LEU A 477 -17.88 13.37 2.89
CA LEU A 477 -17.43 14.75 2.78
C LEU A 477 -17.72 15.34 1.38
N ARG A 478 -17.57 14.53 0.32
CA ARG A 478 -17.97 14.90 -1.03
C ARG A 478 -19.45 15.30 -1.07
N SER A 479 -20.33 14.45 -0.57
CA SER A 479 -21.79 14.69 -0.63
C SER A 479 -22.22 15.85 0.28
N THR A 480 -21.70 15.93 1.51
CA THR A 480 -22.12 16.95 2.49
C THR A 480 -21.56 18.34 2.22
N ARG A 481 -20.33 18.43 1.66
CA ARG A 481 -19.63 19.70 1.41
C ARG A 481 -19.49 20.04 -0.07
N LYS A 482 -19.98 19.19 -0.99
CA LYS A 482 -19.81 19.31 -2.45
C LYS A 482 -18.33 19.42 -2.87
N LEU A 483 -17.45 18.70 -2.16
CA LEU A 483 -16.02 18.68 -2.44
C LEU A 483 -15.75 18.02 -3.79
N ALA A 484 -14.86 18.63 -4.56
CA ALA A 484 -14.28 18.03 -5.75
C ALA A 484 -13.01 17.26 -5.38
N LEU A 485 -12.89 16.01 -5.80
CA LEU A 485 -11.75 15.14 -5.45
C LEU A 485 -10.97 14.77 -6.71
N LEU A 486 -9.68 15.13 -6.78
CA LEU A 486 -8.76 14.52 -7.72
C LEU A 486 -8.05 13.37 -6.99
N PHE A 487 -8.41 12.13 -7.31
CA PHE A 487 -7.99 10.95 -6.56
C PHE A 487 -6.98 10.12 -7.37
N ILE A 488 -5.77 10.01 -6.86
CA ILE A 488 -4.68 9.26 -7.49
C ILE A 488 -4.46 7.97 -6.71
N SER A 489 -4.48 6.84 -7.40
CA SER A 489 -4.16 5.54 -6.83
C SER A 489 -3.60 4.61 -7.90
N HIS A 490 -2.80 3.64 -7.48
CA HIS A 490 -2.44 2.48 -8.28
C HIS A 490 -3.41 1.31 -8.05
N ASP A 491 -4.26 1.39 -7.02
CA ASP A 491 -5.30 0.40 -6.72
C ASP A 491 -6.56 0.68 -7.57
N LEU A 492 -6.78 -0.19 -8.56
CA LEU A 492 -7.90 -0.11 -9.49
C LEU A 492 -9.26 -0.39 -8.81
N GLY A 493 -9.29 -1.22 -7.77
CA GLY A 493 -10.48 -1.47 -6.97
C GLY A 493 -10.93 -0.20 -6.26
N VAL A 494 -10.00 0.55 -5.67
CA VAL A 494 -10.26 1.85 -5.03
C VAL A 494 -10.77 2.86 -6.07
N ILE A 495 -10.09 3.00 -7.20
CA ILE A 495 -10.49 3.93 -8.26
C ILE A 495 -11.88 3.59 -8.81
N SER A 496 -12.18 2.32 -9.04
CA SER A 496 -13.49 1.88 -9.53
C SER A 496 -14.61 2.16 -8.55
N HIS A 497 -14.33 2.06 -7.25
CA HIS A 497 -15.30 2.31 -6.19
C HIS A 497 -15.64 3.81 -6.04
N ILE A 498 -14.60 4.68 -6.01
CA ILE A 498 -14.76 6.08 -5.59
C ILE A 498 -15.03 7.05 -6.76
N SER A 499 -14.54 6.74 -7.99
CA SER A 499 -14.45 7.70 -9.07
C SER A 499 -15.72 7.78 -9.94
N ASP A 500 -16.07 8.98 -10.40
CA ASP A 500 -17.09 9.20 -11.44
C ASP A 500 -16.46 9.12 -12.84
N HIS A 501 -15.29 9.74 -13.01
CA HIS A 501 -14.51 9.76 -14.24
C HIS A 501 -13.09 9.27 -13.98
N VAL A 502 -12.48 8.56 -14.93
CA VAL A 502 -11.16 7.97 -14.78
C VAL A 502 -10.27 8.34 -15.95
N HIS A 503 -9.03 8.71 -15.63
CA HIS A 503 -7.94 8.90 -16.58
C HIS A 503 -6.88 7.82 -16.35
N VAL A 504 -6.56 7.05 -17.39
CA VAL A 504 -5.51 6.05 -17.37
C VAL A 504 -4.23 6.67 -17.91
N MET A 505 -3.16 6.68 -17.10
CA MET A 505 -1.86 7.28 -17.46
C MET A 505 -0.82 6.21 -17.74
N LYS A 506 -0.09 6.38 -18.85
CA LYS A 506 1.11 5.62 -19.21
C LYS A 506 2.17 6.54 -19.77
N ASP A 507 3.43 6.38 -19.35
CA ASP A 507 4.60 7.10 -19.88
C ASP A 507 4.40 8.62 -19.98
N GLY A 508 3.77 9.22 -18.97
CA GLY A 508 3.53 10.66 -18.90
C GLY A 508 2.28 11.15 -19.65
N ARG A 509 1.54 10.29 -20.34
CA ARG A 509 0.36 10.64 -21.12
C ARG A 509 -0.93 10.01 -20.58
N ILE A 510 -2.06 10.66 -20.81
CA ILE A 510 -3.37 10.03 -20.66
C ILE A 510 -3.63 9.22 -21.93
N VAL A 511 -3.72 7.90 -21.79
CA VAL A 511 -3.94 6.96 -22.89
C VAL A 511 -5.41 6.61 -23.08
N GLU A 512 -6.22 6.71 -22.02
CA GLU A 512 -7.66 6.49 -22.07
C GLU A 512 -8.35 7.33 -21.00
N SER A 513 -9.57 7.82 -21.32
CA SER A 513 -10.41 8.60 -20.42
C SER A 513 -11.87 8.24 -20.65
N GLY A 514 -12.64 8.16 -19.56
CA GLY A 514 -14.06 7.86 -19.66
C GLY A 514 -14.74 7.83 -18.30
N SER A 515 -16.04 7.55 -18.29
CA SER A 515 -16.73 7.23 -17.05
C SER A 515 -16.07 6.01 -16.40
N ALA A 516 -16.11 5.91 -15.08
CA ALA A 516 -15.55 4.73 -14.42
C ALA A 516 -16.21 3.44 -14.94
N ASP A 517 -17.53 3.47 -15.23
CA ASP A 517 -18.23 2.30 -15.79
C ASP A 517 -17.69 1.88 -17.16
N ASP A 518 -17.37 2.84 -18.05
CA ASP A 518 -16.81 2.53 -19.37
C ASP A 518 -15.38 1.98 -19.27
N ILE A 519 -14.52 2.63 -18.48
CA ILE A 519 -13.12 2.22 -18.32
C ILE A 519 -13.01 0.80 -17.73
N PHE A 520 -13.83 0.47 -16.72
CA PHE A 520 -13.74 -0.83 -16.05
C PHE A 520 -14.52 -1.94 -16.77
N ALA A 521 -15.64 -1.64 -17.44
CA ALA A 521 -16.44 -2.66 -18.12
C ALA A 521 -16.08 -2.83 -19.60
N ARG A 522 -15.61 -1.78 -20.28
CA ARG A 522 -15.40 -1.74 -21.73
C ARG A 522 -14.13 -0.98 -22.13
N PRO A 523 -12.95 -1.38 -21.61
CA PRO A 523 -11.70 -0.70 -21.93
C PRO A 523 -11.39 -0.79 -23.42
N THR A 524 -11.03 0.33 -24.04
CA THR A 524 -10.73 0.42 -25.46
C THR A 524 -9.23 0.35 -25.74
N HIS A 525 -8.41 0.96 -24.88
CA HIS A 525 -6.97 0.99 -25.06
C HIS A 525 -6.31 -0.34 -24.63
N PRO A 526 -5.34 -0.88 -25.39
CA PRO A 526 -4.67 -2.14 -25.04
C PRO A 526 -4.03 -2.15 -23.66
N TYR A 527 -3.38 -1.04 -23.28
CA TYR A 527 -2.76 -0.91 -21.97
C TYR A 527 -3.78 -0.95 -20.83
N THR A 528 -4.95 -0.34 -21.00
CA THR A 528 -6.02 -0.40 -19.96
C THR A 528 -6.49 -1.83 -19.78
N ARG A 529 -6.63 -2.62 -20.87
CA ARG A 529 -6.96 -4.05 -20.79
C ARG A 529 -5.88 -4.83 -20.05
N GLU A 530 -4.61 -4.65 -20.44
CA GLU A 530 -3.46 -5.27 -19.76
C GLU A 530 -3.44 -4.94 -18.26
N LEU A 531 -3.71 -3.69 -17.91
CA LEU A 531 -3.76 -3.22 -16.53
C LEU A 531 -4.91 -3.90 -15.75
N LEU A 532 -6.10 -4.01 -16.34
CA LEU A 532 -7.26 -4.65 -15.74
C LEU A 532 -7.09 -6.17 -15.64
N ASP A 533 -6.54 -6.82 -16.67
CA ASP A 533 -6.26 -8.26 -16.69
C ASP A 533 -5.18 -8.65 -15.66
N SER A 534 -4.33 -7.71 -15.28
CA SER A 534 -3.29 -7.92 -14.26
C SER A 534 -3.82 -7.85 -12.81
N ILE A 535 -5.08 -7.44 -12.62
CA ILE A 535 -5.69 -7.40 -11.28
C ILE A 535 -6.12 -8.82 -10.90
N PRO A 536 -5.62 -9.36 -9.78
CA PRO A 536 -6.21 -10.57 -9.22
C PRO A 536 -7.67 -10.27 -8.84
N SER A 537 -8.63 -11.01 -9.39
CA SER A 537 -10.04 -10.78 -9.07
C SER A 537 -10.54 -11.81 -8.05
N LEU A 538 -11.25 -11.32 -7.01
CA LEU A 538 -11.99 -12.19 -6.08
C LEU A 538 -13.02 -13.06 -6.83
N GLU A 539 -13.52 -12.60 -7.98
CA GLU A 539 -14.50 -13.30 -8.82
C GLU A 539 -13.93 -14.52 -9.55
N ALA A 540 -12.61 -14.53 -9.84
CA ALA A 540 -11.96 -15.68 -10.47
C ALA A 540 -12.03 -16.93 -9.56
N VAL A 541 -12.11 -16.77 -8.27
CA VAL A 541 -12.23 -17.87 -7.28
C VAL A 541 -13.69 -18.37 -7.16
N ALA A 542 -14.66 -17.52 -7.49
CA ALA A 542 -16.09 -17.89 -7.42
C ALA A 542 -16.56 -18.73 -8.63
N ARG A 543 -15.82 -18.72 -9.74
CA ARG A 543 -16.06 -19.57 -10.92
C ARG A 543 -15.31 -20.89 -10.79
#